data_104fe365c19ffc813bbe486fcc7cd694
#
_entry.id   104fe365c19ffc813bbe486fcc7cd694
#
_cell.length_a   1.000
_cell.length_b   1.000
_cell.length_c   1.000
_cell.angle_alpha   90.00
_cell.angle_beta   90.00
_cell.angle_gamma   90.00
#
_symmetry.space_group_name_H-M   'P 1'
#
loop_
_entity.id
_entity.type
_entity.pdbx_description
1 polymer ?
#
loop_
_entity_poly.entity_id
_entity_poly.type
_entity_poly.pdbx_seq_one_letter_code
_entity_poly.pdbx_strand_id
1 'polypeptide(L)'
;VTEDVLNAIKGVDIVVSALGSWGTKRKDVLSSAMASIIPAMQQHGVTRIVSLTGAEARASGDHLGIIHRFAHVGIGMTAGKILRDGERHIEALEQSRLDWTVIRSPIMTSRPVQKYTLSNHRPTPWALIQRTAVARAMVDQLSDETYIRQAPFIHRSR
;
A
#
# COMPACT_ATOMS: atom_id res chain seq x y z
N VAL A 1 -5.56 15.28 13.40
CA VAL A 1 -6.60 14.27 13.13
C VAL A 1 -7.90 15.01 12.96
N THR A 2 -8.62 14.78 11.87
CA THR A 2 -9.94 15.38 11.69
C THR A 2 -10.97 14.59 12.51
N GLU A 3 -11.97 15.27 13.05
CA GLU A 3 -13.06 14.66 13.81
C GLU A 3 -13.78 13.56 13.00
N ASP A 4 -13.93 13.78 11.69
CA ASP A 4 -14.52 12.80 10.77
C ASP A 4 -13.75 11.47 10.75
N VAL A 5 -12.40 11.51 10.74
CA VAL A 5 -11.58 10.30 10.77
C VAL A 5 -11.70 9.58 12.10
N LEU A 6 -11.71 10.31 13.21
CA LEU A 6 -11.93 9.73 14.54
C LEU A 6 -13.28 9.02 14.62
N ASN A 7 -14.33 9.68 14.17
CA ASN A 7 -15.67 9.11 14.19
C ASN A 7 -15.81 7.89 13.27
N ALA A 8 -15.16 7.91 12.10
CA ALA A 8 -15.18 6.79 11.16
C ALA A 8 -14.47 5.53 11.68
N ILE A 9 -13.45 5.70 12.53
CA ILE A 9 -12.64 4.58 13.08
C ILE A 9 -13.23 4.04 14.40
N LYS A 10 -14.11 4.78 15.03
CA LYS A 10 -14.73 4.36 16.28
C LYS A 10 -15.54 3.07 16.10
N GLY A 11 -15.19 2.02 16.86
CA GLY A 11 -15.91 0.76 16.89
C GLY A 11 -15.72 -0.15 15.67
N VAL A 12 -14.69 0.11 14.85
CA VAL A 12 -14.30 -0.81 13.78
C VAL A 12 -13.21 -1.76 14.25
N ASP A 13 -13.14 -2.95 13.67
CA ASP A 13 -12.13 -3.96 14.00
C ASP A 13 -10.87 -3.77 13.16
N ILE A 14 -11.01 -3.38 11.89
CA ILE A 14 -9.94 -3.30 10.89
C ILE A 14 -10.14 -2.08 9.99
N VAL A 15 -9.05 -1.41 9.63
CA VAL A 15 -9.06 -0.34 8.64
C VAL A 15 -8.52 -0.85 7.30
N VAL A 16 -9.23 -0.55 6.20
CA VAL A 16 -8.78 -0.83 4.84
C VAL A 16 -8.61 0.48 4.07
N SER A 17 -7.41 0.74 3.56
CA SER A 17 -7.10 1.95 2.82
C SER A 17 -6.69 1.64 1.38
N ALA A 18 -7.60 1.90 0.43
CA ALA A 18 -7.35 1.79 -1.01
C ALA A 18 -7.12 3.17 -1.66
N LEU A 19 -6.58 4.12 -0.92
CA LEU A 19 -6.28 5.46 -1.40
C LEU A 19 -5.14 5.47 -2.42
N GLY A 20 -5.07 6.52 -3.23
CA GLY A 20 -3.99 6.69 -4.21
C GLY A 20 -3.93 8.12 -4.73
N SER A 21 -2.72 8.56 -5.10
CA SER A 21 -2.47 9.93 -5.58
C SER A 21 -2.56 10.06 -7.11
N TRP A 22 -2.80 8.96 -7.85
CA TRP A 22 -2.95 9.00 -9.30
C TRP A 22 -4.25 9.71 -9.71
N GLY A 23 -4.15 10.59 -10.71
CA GLY A 23 -5.32 11.34 -11.21
C GLY A 23 -5.80 12.46 -10.29
N THR A 24 -5.15 12.70 -9.13
CA THR A 24 -5.50 13.77 -8.19
C THR A 24 -4.54 14.97 -8.32
N LYS A 25 -5.00 16.15 -7.92
CA LYS A 25 -4.14 17.34 -7.80
C LYS A 25 -3.13 17.18 -6.66
N ARG A 26 -3.55 16.59 -5.55
CA ARG A 26 -2.70 16.28 -4.39
C ARG A 26 -1.82 15.07 -4.68
N LYS A 27 -0.55 15.15 -4.30
CA LYS A 27 0.45 14.09 -4.50
C LYS A 27 0.99 13.52 -3.19
N ASP A 28 0.31 13.83 -2.09
CA ASP A 28 0.61 13.44 -0.71
C ASP A 28 -0.60 12.75 -0.03
N VAL A 29 -1.47 12.12 -0.82
CA VAL A 29 -2.75 11.55 -0.34
C VAL A 29 -2.51 10.43 0.66
N LEU A 30 -1.55 9.53 0.37
CA LEU A 30 -1.27 8.37 1.21
C LEU A 30 -0.65 8.77 2.54
N SER A 31 0.42 9.54 2.52
CA SER A 31 1.11 9.98 3.73
C SER A 31 0.24 10.90 4.60
N SER A 32 -0.54 11.81 3.97
CA SER A 32 -1.49 12.66 4.69
C SER A 32 -2.61 11.85 5.35
N ALA A 33 -3.09 10.79 4.69
CA ALA A 33 -4.10 9.91 5.27
C ALA A 33 -3.55 9.16 6.49
N MET A 34 -2.33 8.61 6.41
CA MET A 34 -1.71 7.91 7.54
C MET A 34 -1.47 8.85 8.74
N ALA A 35 -1.11 10.10 8.51
CA ALA A 35 -0.98 11.09 9.57
C ALA A 35 -2.27 11.33 10.38
N SER A 36 -3.43 10.99 9.81
CA SER A 36 -4.73 11.06 10.50
C SER A 36 -5.22 9.69 10.98
N ILE A 37 -5.05 8.65 10.17
CA ILE A 37 -5.57 7.31 10.46
C ILE A 37 -4.80 6.66 11.61
N ILE A 38 -3.46 6.71 11.62
CA ILE A 38 -2.65 6.05 12.64
C ILE A 38 -2.98 6.55 14.06
N PRO A 39 -2.99 7.87 14.35
CA PRO A 39 -3.38 8.36 15.66
C PRO A 39 -4.83 8.02 16.05
N ALA A 40 -5.76 8.05 15.09
CA ALA A 40 -7.15 7.72 15.35
C ALA A 40 -7.33 6.22 15.69
N MET A 41 -6.63 5.33 14.98
CA MET A 41 -6.61 3.90 15.30
C MET A 41 -6.03 3.65 16.69
N GLN A 42 -4.91 4.31 17.03
CA GLN A 42 -4.30 4.20 18.36
C GLN A 42 -5.24 4.68 19.47
N GLN A 43 -5.96 5.78 19.25
CA GLN A 43 -6.91 6.32 20.23
C GLN A 43 -8.09 5.37 20.48
N HIS A 44 -8.55 4.64 19.46
CA HIS A 44 -9.67 3.71 19.57
C HIS A 44 -9.26 2.25 19.81
N GLY A 45 -7.95 1.96 19.96
CA GLY A 45 -7.46 0.61 20.20
C GLY A 45 -7.57 -0.32 18.97
N VAL A 46 -7.74 0.24 17.77
CA VAL A 46 -7.77 -0.52 16.51
C VAL A 46 -6.34 -0.77 16.06
N THR A 47 -5.93 -2.03 15.92
CA THR A 47 -4.53 -2.38 15.61
C THR A 47 -4.32 -2.77 14.15
N ARG A 48 -5.32 -3.37 13.49
CA ARG A 48 -5.17 -3.96 12.15
C ARG A 48 -5.47 -2.96 11.03
N ILE A 49 -4.50 -2.81 10.11
CA ILE A 49 -4.69 -2.02 8.87
C ILE A 49 -4.15 -2.76 7.66
N VAL A 50 -4.93 -2.80 6.58
CA VAL A 50 -4.51 -3.26 5.25
C VAL A 50 -4.54 -2.07 4.31
N SER A 51 -3.43 -1.78 3.64
CA SER A 51 -3.34 -0.64 2.74
C SER A 51 -2.65 -0.99 1.42
N LEU A 52 -2.69 -0.07 0.48
CA LEU A 52 -2.24 -0.25 -0.89
C LEU A 52 -1.29 0.87 -1.32
N THR A 53 -0.22 0.52 -2.04
CA THR A 53 0.64 1.49 -2.73
C THR A 53 1.20 0.92 -4.04
N GLY A 54 1.96 1.71 -4.79
CA GLY A 54 2.62 1.28 -6.02
C GLY A 54 3.82 0.35 -5.75
N ALA A 55 4.07 -0.59 -6.65
CA ALA A 55 5.16 -1.57 -6.52
C ALA A 55 6.57 -0.94 -6.47
N GLU A 56 6.74 0.27 -6.99
CA GLU A 56 8.03 0.95 -6.95
C GLU A 56 8.30 1.69 -5.62
N ALA A 57 7.29 1.89 -4.75
CA ALA A 57 7.51 2.42 -3.42
C ALA A 57 8.33 1.44 -2.58
N ARG A 58 9.38 1.95 -1.92
CA ARG A 58 10.31 1.13 -1.13
C ARG A 58 9.88 1.03 0.33
N ALA A 59 10.08 -0.14 0.90
CA ALA A 59 10.11 -0.37 2.33
C ALA A 59 11.57 -0.36 2.83
N SER A 60 11.79 -0.22 4.13
CA SER A 60 13.11 -0.09 4.73
C SER A 60 14.05 -1.28 4.46
N GLY A 61 13.51 -2.49 4.28
CA GLY A 61 14.27 -3.71 3.99
C GLY A 61 14.49 -4.04 2.50
N ASP A 62 14.06 -3.16 1.58
CA ASP A 62 14.12 -3.48 0.14
C ASP A 62 15.53 -3.34 -0.45
N HIS A 63 15.97 -4.39 -1.14
CA HIS A 63 17.16 -4.35 -2.00
C HIS A 63 16.76 -4.22 -3.46
N LEU A 64 17.16 -3.11 -4.11
CA LEU A 64 16.90 -2.89 -5.52
C LEU A 64 17.97 -3.54 -6.40
N GLY A 65 17.57 -4.45 -7.27
CA GLY A 65 18.39 -4.90 -8.40
C GLY A 65 18.62 -3.77 -9.41
N ILE A 66 19.60 -3.94 -10.28
CA ILE A 66 20.03 -2.90 -11.24
C ILE A 66 18.85 -2.36 -12.07
N ILE A 67 18.01 -3.24 -12.63
CA ILE A 67 16.84 -2.86 -13.46
C ILE A 67 15.89 -1.97 -12.67
N HIS A 68 15.60 -2.33 -11.41
CA HIS A 68 14.70 -1.56 -10.55
C HIS A 68 15.30 -0.22 -10.11
N ARG A 69 16.62 -0.12 -10.00
CA ARG A 69 17.29 1.18 -9.75
C ARG A 69 17.04 2.16 -10.89
N PHE A 70 17.19 1.72 -12.15
CA PHE A 70 16.89 2.56 -13.32
C PHE A 70 15.40 2.90 -13.42
N ALA A 71 14.50 1.93 -13.21
CA ALA A 71 13.06 2.18 -13.18
C ALA A 71 12.68 3.17 -12.09
N HIS A 72 13.22 3.03 -10.89
CA HIS A 72 12.99 3.94 -9.77
C HIS A 72 13.43 5.38 -10.08
N VAL A 73 14.62 5.55 -10.69
CA VAL A 73 15.11 6.87 -11.13
C VAL A 73 14.19 7.45 -12.21
N GLY A 74 13.81 6.66 -13.23
CA GLY A 74 12.90 7.10 -14.29
C GLY A 74 11.52 7.52 -13.78
N ILE A 75 10.94 6.75 -12.87
CA ILE A 75 9.67 7.11 -12.21
C ILE A 75 9.87 8.32 -11.29
N GLY A 76 11.00 8.42 -10.62
CA GLY A 76 11.37 9.57 -9.80
C GLY A 76 11.40 10.90 -10.59
N MET A 77 11.80 10.86 -11.84
CA MET A 77 11.81 12.04 -12.73
C MET A 77 10.40 12.44 -13.19
N THR A 78 9.50 11.46 -13.43
CA THR A 78 8.16 11.69 -14.01
C THR A 78 7.06 11.75 -12.97
N ALA A 79 7.11 10.91 -11.95
CA ALA A 79 6.10 10.75 -10.90
C ALA A 79 6.69 10.76 -9.48
N GLY A 80 7.83 11.41 -9.29
CA GLY A 80 8.61 11.35 -8.04
C GLY A 80 7.87 11.80 -6.78
N LYS A 81 6.88 12.69 -6.91
CA LYS A 81 6.03 13.07 -5.75
C LYS A 81 5.13 11.92 -5.32
N ILE A 82 4.56 11.18 -6.27
CA ILE A 82 3.70 10.02 -6.00
C ILE A 82 4.52 8.87 -5.42
N LEU A 83 5.72 8.65 -5.97
CA LEU A 83 6.65 7.65 -5.47
C LEU A 83 7.03 7.90 -4.02
N ARG A 84 7.46 9.13 -3.71
CA ARG A 84 7.80 9.54 -2.33
C ARG A 84 6.60 9.49 -1.37
N ASP A 85 5.39 9.76 -1.86
CA ASP A 85 4.18 9.62 -1.05
C ASP A 85 3.94 8.15 -0.65
N GLY A 86 4.12 7.21 -1.59
CA GLY A 86 4.06 5.78 -1.30
C GLY A 86 5.14 5.31 -0.32
N GLU A 87 6.37 5.81 -0.43
CA GLU A 87 7.46 5.49 0.49
C GLU A 87 7.19 6.03 1.90
N ARG A 88 6.77 7.29 2.03
CA ARG A 88 6.37 7.90 3.32
C ARG A 88 5.18 7.19 3.97
N HIS A 89 4.25 6.71 3.15
CA HIS A 89 3.13 5.89 3.63
C HIS A 89 3.61 4.62 4.31
N ILE A 90 4.53 3.87 3.67
CA ILE A 90 5.11 2.66 4.25
C ILE A 90 5.90 3.02 5.51
N GLU A 91 6.76 4.02 5.45
CA GLU A 91 7.58 4.48 6.58
C GLU A 91 6.73 4.85 7.80
N ALA A 92 5.61 5.57 7.61
CA ALA A 92 4.70 5.91 8.69
C ALA A 92 4.10 4.67 9.37
N LEU A 93 3.79 3.63 8.60
CA LEU A 93 3.31 2.36 9.13
C LEU A 93 4.42 1.55 9.82
N GLU A 94 5.63 1.52 9.26
CA GLU A 94 6.80 0.88 9.87
C GLU A 94 7.13 1.47 11.24
N GLN A 95 6.98 2.79 11.40
CA GLN A 95 7.18 3.50 12.67
C GLN A 95 6.01 3.34 13.65
N SER A 96 4.85 2.87 13.18
CA SER A 96 3.68 2.65 14.02
C SER A 96 3.78 1.33 14.80
N ARG A 97 2.91 1.19 15.82
CA ARG A 97 2.74 -0.08 16.55
C ARG A 97 1.60 -0.94 15.99
N LEU A 98 1.07 -0.58 14.81
CA LEU A 98 -0.06 -1.27 14.20
C LEU A 98 0.36 -2.60 13.57
N ASP A 99 -0.59 -3.48 13.43
CA ASP A 99 -0.48 -4.73 12.68
C ASP A 99 -0.85 -4.44 11.20
N TRP A 100 0.07 -3.81 10.51
CA TRP A 100 -0.13 -3.31 9.16
C TRP A 100 0.27 -4.33 8.09
N THR A 101 -0.41 -4.29 6.94
CA THR A 101 0.03 -4.93 5.70
C THR A 101 -0.12 -3.92 4.57
N VAL A 102 0.94 -3.68 3.80
CA VAL A 102 0.91 -2.79 2.63
C VAL A 102 1.07 -3.62 1.36
N ILE A 103 0.00 -3.81 0.60
CA ILE A 103 0.09 -4.49 -0.69
C ILE A 103 0.71 -3.53 -1.70
N ARG A 104 1.84 -3.94 -2.31
CA ARG A 104 2.53 -3.17 -3.34
C ARG A 104 2.12 -3.68 -4.72
N SER A 105 1.35 -2.87 -5.44
CA SER A 105 0.74 -3.25 -6.71
C SER A 105 1.49 -2.68 -7.92
N PRO A 106 1.79 -3.50 -8.93
CA PRO A 106 2.19 -3.01 -10.25
C PRO A 106 1.04 -2.25 -10.92
N ILE A 107 1.20 -1.87 -12.18
CA ILE A 107 0.17 -1.14 -12.93
C ILE A 107 -1.13 -1.95 -12.97
N MET A 108 -2.22 -1.32 -12.52
CA MET A 108 -3.53 -1.96 -12.46
C MET A 108 -4.33 -1.78 -13.74
N THR A 109 -4.97 -2.85 -14.20
CA THR A 109 -5.85 -2.88 -15.37
C THR A 109 -7.29 -3.26 -14.99
N SER A 110 -8.25 -3.02 -15.93
CA SER A 110 -9.68 -3.35 -15.75
C SER A 110 -10.08 -4.66 -16.44
N ARG A 111 -9.15 -5.56 -16.71
CA ARG A 111 -9.43 -6.88 -17.33
C ARG A 111 -10.13 -7.82 -16.35
N PRO A 112 -10.78 -8.93 -16.85
CA PRO A 112 -11.44 -9.90 -15.98
C PRO A 112 -10.52 -10.52 -14.90
N VAL A 113 -11.15 -11.04 -13.85
CA VAL A 113 -10.50 -11.58 -12.64
C VAL A 113 -9.46 -12.63 -12.98
N GLN A 114 -8.30 -12.51 -12.36
CA GLN A 114 -7.25 -13.54 -12.36
C GLN A 114 -6.91 -13.93 -10.93
N LYS A 115 -6.39 -15.13 -10.75
CA LYS A 115 -5.77 -15.54 -9.51
C LYS A 115 -4.55 -14.65 -9.22
N TYR A 116 -4.30 -14.36 -7.98
CA TYR A 116 -3.14 -13.61 -7.53
C TYR A 116 -2.30 -14.42 -6.54
N THR A 117 -1.08 -13.96 -6.33
CA THR A 117 -0.18 -14.44 -5.28
C THR A 117 0.49 -13.24 -4.64
N LEU A 118 0.65 -13.24 -3.33
CA LEU A 118 1.48 -12.29 -2.60
C LEU A 118 2.86 -12.90 -2.36
N SER A 119 3.91 -12.10 -2.48
CA SER A 119 5.27 -12.52 -2.14
C SER A 119 6.18 -11.32 -1.86
N ASN A 120 7.35 -11.57 -1.28
CA ASN A 120 8.36 -10.53 -1.07
C ASN A 120 9.26 -10.29 -2.30
N HIS A 121 9.03 -11.00 -3.41
CA HIS A 121 9.74 -10.78 -4.67
C HIS A 121 9.11 -9.63 -5.44
N ARG A 122 9.93 -8.66 -5.84
CA ARG A 122 9.48 -7.50 -6.63
C ARG A 122 9.10 -7.94 -8.06
N PRO A 123 7.92 -7.56 -8.57
CA PRO A 123 7.54 -7.81 -9.97
C PRO A 123 8.39 -6.93 -10.91
N THR A 124 8.46 -7.30 -12.19
CA THR A 124 9.11 -6.45 -13.20
C THR A 124 8.42 -5.08 -13.30
N PRO A 125 9.13 -3.99 -13.68
CA PRO A 125 8.55 -2.65 -13.74
C PRO A 125 7.34 -2.50 -14.69
N TRP A 126 7.22 -3.40 -15.66
CA TRP A 126 6.12 -3.43 -16.64
C TRP A 126 5.04 -4.47 -16.31
N ALA A 127 5.10 -5.09 -15.14
CA ALA A 127 4.08 -6.04 -14.72
C ALA A 127 2.70 -5.40 -14.63
N LEU A 128 1.67 -6.17 -14.95
CA LEU A 128 0.28 -5.76 -14.91
C LEU A 128 -0.52 -6.68 -14.00
N ILE A 129 -1.45 -6.12 -13.23
CA ILE A 129 -2.39 -6.84 -12.38
C ILE A 129 -3.82 -6.28 -12.56
N GLN A 130 -4.85 -7.07 -12.28
CA GLN A 130 -6.22 -6.59 -12.32
C GLN A 130 -6.60 -5.92 -10.99
N ARG A 131 -7.38 -4.81 -11.08
CA ARG A 131 -7.92 -4.13 -9.88
C ARG A 131 -8.71 -5.06 -8.97
N THR A 132 -9.49 -5.99 -9.57
CA THR A 132 -10.27 -6.97 -8.83
C THR A 132 -9.40 -7.97 -8.06
N ALA A 133 -8.25 -8.36 -8.61
CA ALA A 133 -7.28 -9.22 -7.91
C ALA A 133 -6.66 -8.47 -6.72
N VAL A 134 -6.32 -7.19 -6.89
CA VAL A 134 -5.81 -6.35 -5.79
C VAL A 134 -6.87 -6.18 -4.70
N ALA A 135 -8.10 -5.86 -5.08
CA ALA A 135 -9.21 -5.72 -4.11
C ALA A 135 -9.43 -7.02 -3.33
N ARG A 136 -9.41 -8.17 -4.01
CA ARG A 136 -9.54 -9.47 -3.37
C ARG A 136 -8.37 -9.74 -2.41
N ALA A 137 -7.14 -9.45 -2.84
CA ALA A 137 -5.99 -9.60 -1.97
C ALA A 137 -6.10 -8.75 -0.71
N MET A 138 -6.60 -7.51 -0.81
CA MET A 138 -6.83 -6.66 0.36
C MET A 138 -7.87 -7.27 1.31
N VAL A 139 -8.95 -7.83 0.78
CA VAL A 139 -9.99 -8.49 1.59
C VAL A 139 -9.46 -9.77 2.24
N ASP A 140 -8.72 -10.61 1.50
CA ASP A 140 -8.16 -11.86 2.03
C ASP A 140 -7.17 -11.58 3.18
N GLN A 141 -6.46 -10.43 3.16
CA GLN A 141 -5.55 -10.01 4.23
C GLN A 141 -6.25 -9.51 5.50
N LEU A 142 -7.58 -9.44 5.54
CA LEU A 142 -8.30 -9.10 6.77
C LEU A 142 -8.20 -10.23 7.80
N SER A 143 -8.13 -11.48 7.33
CA SER A 143 -8.04 -12.67 8.17
C SER A 143 -6.71 -13.42 8.04
N ASP A 144 -5.86 -13.07 7.06
CA ASP A 144 -4.54 -13.68 6.85
C ASP A 144 -3.45 -12.84 7.53
N GLU A 145 -2.78 -13.43 8.51
CA GLU A 145 -1.73 -12.79 9.31
C GLU A 145 -0.32 -12.98 8.74
N THR A 146 -0.18 -13.70 7.62
CA THR A 146 1.12 -14.06 7.02
C THR A 146 2.00 -12.83 6.74
N TYR A 147 1.38 -11.70 6.38
CA TYR A 147 2.09 -10.48 6.02
C TYR A 147 1.90 -9.33 7.02
N ILE A 148 1.64 -9.64 8.30
CA ILE A 148 1.65 -8.61 9.35
C ILE A 148 3.04 -7.95 9.43
N ARG A 149 3.04 -6.61 9.45
CA ARG A 149 4.23 -5.73 9.43
C ARG A 149 5.13 -5.97 8.23
N GLN A 150 4.52 -6.30 7.08
CA GLN A 150 5.21 -6.51 5.83
C GLN A 150 4.54 -5.75 4.68
N ALA A 151 5.33 -5.50 3.64
CA ALA A 151 4.89 -4.86 2.41
C ALA A 151 5.05 -5.82 1.20
N PRO A 152 4.23 -6.88 1.08
CA PRO A 152 4.33 -7.84 -0.02
C PRO A 152 3.95 -7.21 -1.36
N PHE A 153 4.50 -7.78 -2.43
CA PHE A 153 4.09 -7.48 -3.81
C PHE A 153 2.99 -8.43 -4.24
N ILE A 154 2.03 -7.89 -5.00
CA ILE A 154 1.01 -8.71 -5.65
C ILE A 154 1.44 -9.09 -7.07
N HIS A 155 1.29 -10.35 -7.40
CA HIS A 155 1.60 -10.95 -8.69
C HIS A 155 0.37 -11.60 -9.29
N ARG A 156 0.39 -11.69 -10.62
CA ARG A 156 -0.52 -12.58 -11.34
C ARG A 156 -0.09 -14.04 -11.06
N SER A 157 -1.00 -14.85 -10.52
CA SER A 157 -0.78 -16.30 -10.45
C SER A 157 -0.88 -16.92 -11.86
N ARG A 158 -0.06 -17.89 -12.13
CA ARG A 158 -0.16 -18.71 -13.34
C ARG A 158 -1.29 -19.72 -13.23
#